data_432efdc822deb65093d947b35b8f5f7f
#
_entry.id   432efdc822deb65093d947b35b8f5f7f
#
_cell.length_a   1.000
_cell.length_b   1.000
_cell.length_c   1.000
_cell.angle_alpha   90.00
_cell.angle_beta   90.00
_cell.angle_gamma   90.00
#
_symmetry.space_group_name_H-M   'P 1'
#
loop_
_entity.id
_entity.type
_entity.pdbx_description
1 polymer ?
#
loop_
_entity_poly.entity_id
_entity_poly.type
_entity_poly.pdbx_seq_one_letter_code
_entity_poly.pdbx_strand_id
1 'polypeptide(L)'
;MNFITKIALVATLLLTIGFTPLQAQLPQKGKASYYSKKFHGRKTASGERLHPDSLTCAHRTYPFGTKLKVYNPANGRSVVVRVTDRGPYVRGRIIDLSWRAAKELGIISQGVGTVFVQKYSDIVVPFLPEDEIEIPDLELETNDGASGMTPFWQELKKDLIKMTTSSGKTTLGKK
;
A
#
# COMPACT_ATOMS: atom_id res chain seq x y z
N MET A 1 -47.63 23.45 12.94
CA MET A 1 -46.62 22.43 12.57
C MET A 1 -46.65 21.37 13.67
N ASN A 2 -47.19 20.18 13.35
CA ASN A 2 -47.52 19.16 14.33
C ASN A 2 -46.27 18.51 14.93
N PHE A 3 -46.35 18.05 16.17
CA PHE A 3 -45.23 17.41 16.90
C PHE A 3 -44.56 16.25 16.09
N ILE A 4 -45.39 15.51 15.35
CA ILE A 4 -44.95 14.40 14.46
C ILE A 4 -44.07 14.91 13.32
N THR A 5 -44.37 16.11 12.73
CA THR A 5 -43.54 16.67 11.64
C THR A 5 -42.19 17.15 12.13
N LYS A 6 -42.10 17.61 13.40
CA LYS A 6 -40.83 18.00 14.00
C LYS A 6 -39.92 16.80 14.28
N ILE A 7 -40.50 15.68 14.75
CA ILE A 7 -39.76 14.46 14.98
C ILE A 7 -39.25 13.87 13.65
N ALA A 8 -40.08 13.84 12.61
CA ALA A 8 -39.70 13.40 11.28
C ALA A 8 -38.56 14.22 10.69
N LEU A 9 -38.57 15.56 10.87
CA LEU A 9 -37.53 16.46 10.39
C LEU A 9 -36.20 16.27 11.13
N VAL A 10 -36.24 16.01 12.43
CA VAL A 10 -35.03 15.71 13.23
C VAL A 10 -34.45 14.34 12.87
N ALA A 11 -35.32 13.35 12.66
CA ALA A 11 -34.86 11.99 12.27
C ALA A 11 -34.24 11.98 10.88
N THR A 12 -34.75 12.74 9.92
CA THR A 12 -34.15 12.87 8.59
C THR A 12 -32.81 13.63 8.64
N LEU A 13 -32.69 14.64 9.51
CA LEU A 13 -31.42 15.37 9.69
C LEU A 13 -30.35 14.53 10.32
N LEU A 14 -30.70 13.62 11.25
CA LEU A 14 -29.74 12.69 11.88
C LEU A 14 -29.26 11.59 10.93
N LEU A 15 -30.06 11.21 9.93
CA LEU A 15 -29.68 10.19 8.93
C LEU A 15 -28.66 10.69 7.90
N THR A 16 -28.50 12.02 7.75
CA THR A 16 -27.54 12.62 6.80
C THR A 16 -26.18 12.90 7.41
N ILE A 17 -26.03 12.77 8.72
CA ILE A 17 -24.75 13.01 9.41
C ILE A 17 -24.00 11.68 9.46
N GLY A 18 -23.17 11.43 8.44
CA GLY A 18 -21.95 10.68 8.64
C GLY A 18 -21.88 9.25 8.19
N PHE A 19 -22.19 8.94 6.96
CA PHE A 19 -21.51 7.83 6.30
C PHE A 19 -20.38 8.42 5.42
N THR A 20 -19.30 8.86 6.05
CA THR A 20 -18.05 9.02 5.30
C THR A 20 -17.50 7.61 5.10
N PRO A 21 -17.50 7.06 3.88
CA PRO A 21 -16.85 5.77 3.67
C PRO A 21 -15.38 5.94 4.02
N LEU A 22 -14.89 5.17 4.96
CA LEU A 22 -13.46 5.00 5.21
C LEU A 22 -12.88 4.37 3.95
N GLN A 23 -12.57 5.22 2.98
CA GLN A 23 -12.03 4.81 1.71
C GLN A 23 -10.58 4.41 1.96
N ALA A 24 -10.35 3.13 2.19
CA ALA A 24 -9.01 2.56 2.15
C ALA A 24 -8.47 2.84 0.74
N GLN A 25 -7.60 3.86 0.63
CA GLN A 25 -7.00 4.21 -0.67
C GLN A 25 -6.13 3.05 -1.11
N LEU A 26 -6.57 2.37 -2.18
CA LEU A 26 -5.79 1.32 -2.81
C LEU A 26 -4.42 1.86 -3.23
N PRO A 27 -3.36 1.03 -3.14
CA PRO A 27 -2.03 1.42 -3.56
C PRO A 27 -2.02 1.87 -5.03
N GLN A 28 -1.47 3.04 -5.32
CA GLN A 28 -1.31 3.54 -6.68
C GLN A 28 -0.10 2.83 -7.33
N LYS A 29 -0.30 2.19 -8.47
CA LYS A 29 0.77 1.59 -9.28
C LYS A 29 1.22 2.58 -10.35
N GLY A 30 2.53 2.79 -10.49
CA GLY A 30 3.10 3.63 -11.54
C GLY A 30 4.62 3.63 -11.52
N LYS A 31 5.22 4.53 -12.32
CA LYS A 31 6.68 4.68 -12.36
C LYS A 31 7.15 5.73 -11.36
N ALA A 32 8.23 5.42 -10.66
CA ALA A 32 8.99 6.36 -9.84
C ALA A 32 10.28 6.76 -10.56
N SER A 33 10.70 8.00 -10.41
CA SER A 33 12.05 8.48 -10.72
C SER A 33 12.62 9.24 -9.53
N TYR A 34 13.79 9.88 -9.69
CA TYR A 34 14.38 10.68 -8.64
C TYR A 34 14.99 11.97 -9.19
N TYR A 35 15.17 12.96 -8.31
CA TYR A 35 15.76 14.23 -8.66
C TYR A 35 17.23 14.09 -9.04
N SER A 36 17.63 14.68 -10.15
CA SER A 36 19.06 14.79 -10.51
C SER A 36 19.78 15.76 -9.58
N LYS A 37 21.10 15.62 -9.48
CA LYS A 37 21.96 16.45 -8.61
C LYS A 37 21.79 17.97 -8.82
N LYS A 38 21.46 18.42 -10.04
CA LYS A 38 21.24 19.85 -10.37
C LYS A 38 20.06 20.50 -9.63
N PHE A 39 19.16 19.70 -9.05
CA PHE A 39 18.01 20.21 -8.31
C PHE A 39 18.28 20.34 -6.79
N HIS A 40 19.42 19.85 -6.30
CA HIS A 40 19.76 19.97 -4.89
C HIS A 40 19.84 21.44 -4.47
N GLY A 41 19.30 21.75 -3.30
CA GLY A 41 19.22 23.10 -2.76
C GLY A 41 18.11 23.99 -3.34
N ARG A 42 17.44 23.60 -4.43
CA ARG A 42 16.31 24.34 -4.98
C ARG A 42 15.09 24.27 -4.06
N LYS A 43 14.31 25.33 -4.06
CA LYS A 43 13.01 25.34 -3.35
C LYS A 43 12.03 24.40 -4.03
N THR A 44 11.36 23.60 -3.25
CA THR A 44 10.23 22.75 -3.63
C THR A 44 8.92 23.54 -3.59
N ALA A 45 7.82 22.97 -4.04
CA ALA A 45 6.52 23.63 -4.02
C ALA A 45 5.98 23.88 -2.59
N SER A 46 6.46 23.15 -1.58
CA SER A 46 6.17 23.44 -0.16
C SER A 46 6.99 24.60 0.42
N GLY A 47 7.97 25.13 -0.32
CA GLY A 47 8.89 26.15 0.13
C GLY A 47 10.17 25.61 0.79
N GLU A 48 10.23 24.33 1.11
CA GLU A 48 11.42 23.68 1.64
C GLU A 48 12.52 23.55 0.56
N ARG A 49 13.78 23.42 0.99
CA ARG A 49 14.89 23.13 0.05
C ARG A 49 15.03 21.63 -0.14
N LEU A 50 15.16 21.22 -1.40
CA LEU A 50 15.43 19.83 -1.74
C LEU A 50 16.82 19.42 -1.25
N HIS A 51 16.87 18.46 -0.33
CA HIS A 51 18.11 17.90 0.19
C HIS A 51 18.28 16.45 -0.30
N PRO A 52 19.48 16.07 -0.80
CA PRO A 52 19.69 14.73 -1.34
C PRO A 52 19.52 13.62 -0.29
N ASP A 53 19.88 13.90 0.97
CA ASP A 53 19.85 12.91 2.07
C ASP A 53 18.53 12.89 2.85
N SER A 54 17.54 13.69 2.45
CA SER A 54 16.21 13.66 3.05
C SER A 54 15.35 12.57 2.42
N LEU A 55 14.39 12.02 3.19
CA LEU A 55 13.38 11.08 2.69
C LEU A 55 12.15 11.87 2.24
N THR A 56 12.24 12.56 1.09
CA THR A 56 11.17 13.40 0.54
C THR A 56 10.83 13.02 -0.89
N CYS A 57 9.67 13.45 -1.34
CA CYS A 57 9.19 13.18 -2.70
C CYS A 57 8.31 14.31 -3.25
N ALA A 58 8.15 14.32 -4.58
CA ALA A 58 7.07 15.01 -5.26
C ALA A 58 5.91 14.06 -5.54
N HIS A 59 4.70 14.52 -5.30
CA HIS A 59 3.46 13.85 -5.66
C HIS A 59 2.42 14.86 -6.14
N ARG A 60 1.55 14.45 -7.11
CA ARG A 60 0.61 15.40 -7.74
C ARG A 60 -0.50 15.84 -6.80
N THR A 61 -1.09 14.92 -6.06
CA THR A 61 -2.37 15.12 -5.37
C THR A 61 -2.29 15.05 -3.85
N TYR A 62 -1.41 14.23 -3.28
CA TYR A 62 -1.30 14.14 -1.83
C TYR A 62 -0.90 15.47 -1.20
N PRO A 63 -1.52 15.91 -0.08
CA PRO A 63 -1.14 17.12 0.64
C PRO A 63 0.35 17.13 1.03
N PHE A 64 0.96 18.33 1.13
CA PHE A 64 2.30 18.46 1.68
C PHE A 64 2.35 17.94 3.11
N GLY A 65 3.48 17.36 3.50
CA GLY A 65 3.65 16.72 4.81
C GLY A 65 3.15 15.28 4.88
N THR A 66 2.30 14.83 3.94
CA THR A 66 1.80 13.43 3.94
C THR A 66 2.97 12.47 3.82
N LYS A 67 3.02 11.45 4.68
CA LYS A 67 3.94 10.33 4.55
C LYS A 67 3.38 9.29 3.58
N LEU A 68 4.19 8.82 2.66
CA LEU A 68 3.86 7.80 1.68
C LEU A 68 4.81 6.62 1.81
N LYS A 69 4.28 5.40 1.86
CA LYS A 69 5.07 4.18 1.72
C LYS A 69 5.18 3.85 0.24
N VAL A 70 6.41 3.79 -0.25
CA VAL A 70 6.75 3.43 -1.64
C VAL A 70 7.36 2.05 -1.62
N TYR A 71 6.80 1.12 -2.38
CA TYR A 71 7.25 -0.26 -2.47
C TYR A 71 7.69 -0.60 -3.89
N ASN A 72 8.86 -1.21 -4.02
CA ASN A 72 9.43 -1.67 -5.28
C ASN A 72 9.25 -3.20 -5.41
N PRO A 73 8.36 -3.68 -6.27
CA PRO A 73 8.08 -5.11 -6.40
C PRO A 73 9.24 -5.91 -7.02
N ALA A 74 10.16 -5.25 -7.73
CA ALA A 74 11.27 -5.94 -8.39
C ALA A 74 12.34 -6.44 -7.40
N ASN A 75 12.46 -5.81 -6.24
CA ASN A 75 13.47 -6.16 -5.24
C ASN A 75 12.93 -6.28 -3.81
N GLY A 76 11.61 -6.15 -3.61
CA GLY A 76 10.95 -6.25 -2.31
C GLY A 76 11.22 -5.10 -1.33
N ARG A 77 11.97 -4.05 -1.73
CA ARG A 77 12.31 -2.94 -0.86
C ARG A 77 11.18 -1.92 -0.73
N SER A 78 11.10 -1.27 0.41
CA SER A 78 10.18 -0.16 0.62
C SER A 78 10.86 0.97 1.37
N VAL A 79 10.36 2.19 1.15
CA VAL A 79 10.82 3.40 1.84
C VAL A 79 9.62 4.28 2.18
N VAL A 80 9.67 4.95 3.32
CA VAL A 80 8.67 5.94 3.70
C VAL A 80 9.23 7.34 3.40
N VAL A 81 8.47 8.12 2.62
CA VAL A 81 8.87 9.46 2.19
C VAL A 81 7.80 10.49 2.48
N ARG A 82 8.20 11.74 2.70
CA ARG A 82 7.28 12.86 2.95
C ARG A 82 7.10 13.68 1.68
N VAL A 83 5.85 14.04 1.38
CA VAL A 83 5.52 14.89 0.24
C VAL A 83 5.91 16.34 0.54
N THR A 84 6.83 16.89 -0.24
CA THR A 84 7.30 18.28 -0.15
C THR A 84 7.20 19.03 -1.47
N ASP A 85 6.95 18.33 -2.57
CA ASP A 85 6.93 18.94 -3.88
C ASP A 85 5.76 18.48 -4.74
N ARG A 86 5.52 19.18 -5.87
CA ARG A 86 4.49 18.86 -6.85
C ARG A 86 5.10 18.26 -8.11
N GLY A 87 4.40 17.30 -8.68
CA GLY A 87 4.83 16.50 -9.82
C GLY A 87 4.81 15.00 -9.49
N PRO A 88 5.38 14.17 -10.36
CA PRO A 88 5.85 14.44 -11.71
C PRO A 88 4.73 14.76 -12.71
N TYR A 89 5.04 15.61 -13.71
CA TYR A 89 4.09 15.92 -14.80
C TYR A 89 4.34 15.09 -16.06
N VAL A 90 5.32 14.21 -16.01
CA VAL A 90 5.61 13.26 -17.11
C VAL A 90 4.63 12.10 -17.07
N ARG A 91 4.10 11.73 -18.24
CA ARG A 91 3.12 10.63 -18.36
C ARG A 91 3.69 9.31 -17.85
N GLY A 92 2.88 8.60 -17.06
CA GLY A 92 3.24 7.30 -16.49
C GLY A 92 4.07 7.36 -15.20
N ARG A 93 4.67 8.51 -14.85
CA ARG A 93 5.30 8.70 -13.53
C ARG A 93 4.28 9.21 -12.52
N ILE A 94 4.35 8.67 -11.30
CA ILE A 94 3.44 9.04 -10.21
C ILE A 94 4.16 9.69 -9.04
N ILE A 95 5.48 9.48 -8.91
CA ILE A 95 6.28 9.99 -7.81
C ILE A 95 7.71 10.25 -8.25
N ASP A 96 8.32 11.35 -7.76
CA ASP A 96 9.75 11.64 -7.89
C ASP A 96 10.37 11.67 -6.50
N LEU A 97 11.41 10.88 -6.28
CA LEU A 97 12.05 10.66 -4.99
C LEU A 97 13.29 11.53 -4.81
N SER A 98 13.65 11.86 -3.57
CA SER A 98 14.98 12.32 -3.22
C SER A 98 16.02 11.24 -3.56
N TRP A 99 17.29 11.63 -3.66
CA TRP A 99 18.37 10.69 -4.02
C TRP A 99 18.51 9.55 -2.99
N ARG A 100 18.45 9.88 -1.70
CA ARG A 100 18.50 8.90 -0.60
C ARG A 100 17.34 7.91 -0.68
N ALA A 101 16.11 8.39 -0.85
CA ALA A 101 14.93 7.55 -0.96
C ALA A 101 15.04 6.59 -2.15
N ALA A 102 15.54 7.07 -3.31
CA ALA A 102 15.75 6.23 -4.48
C ALA A 102 16.86 5.20 -4.27
N LYS A 103 17.91 5.54 -3.50
CA LYS A 103 18.99 4.61 -3.11
C LYS A 103 18.45 3.50 -2.20
N GLU A 104 17.70 3.84 -1.17
CA GLU A 104 17.06 2.86 -0.26
C GLU A 104 16.10 1.94 -1.01
N LEU A 105 15.31 2.49 -1.93
CA LEU A 105 14.37 1.75 -2.77
C LEU A 105 15.06 0.88 -3.85
N GLY A 106 16.35 1.16 -4.14
CA GLY A 106 17.15 0.40 -5.10
C GLY A 106 16.85 0.68 -6.57
N ILE A 107 16.46 1.93 -6.91
CA ILE A 107 16.16 2.32 -8.31
C ILE A 107 17.23 3.23 -8.96
N ILE A 108 18.33 3.51 -8.26
CA ILE A 108 19.38 4.42 -8.76
C ILE A 108 19.98 3.95 -10.09
N SER A 109 20.31 2.66 -10.22
CA SER A 109 20.91 2.10 -11.43
C SER A 109 19.98 2.12 -12.64
N GLN A 110 18.68 1.97 -12.39
CA GLN A 110 17.65 1.92 -13.44
C GLN A 110 17.15 3.31 -13.83
N GLY A 111 17.35 4.33 -12.98
CA GLY A 111 16.83 5.68 -13.16
C GLY A 111 15.32 5.80 -12.96
N VAL A 112 14.55 4.82 -13.45
CA VAL A 112 13.09 4.75 -13.35
C VAL A 112 12.67 3.32 -13.00
N GLY A 113 11.82 3.16 -11.99
CA GLY A 113 11.31 1.85 -11.55
C GLY A 113 9.79 1.83 -11.42
N THR A 114 9.17 0.65 -11.57
CA THR A 114 7.76 0.46 -11.24
C THR A 114 7.60 0.34 -9.73
N VAL A 115 6.64 1.05 -9.17
CA VAL A 115 6.41 1.08 -7.72
C VAL A 115 4.92 1.06 -7.39
N PHE A 116 4.62 0.69 -6.15
CA PHE A 116 3.33 0.91 -5.52
C PHE A 116 3.48 2.00 -4.46
N VAL A 117 2.56 2.96 -4.46
CA VAL A 117 2.54 4.09 -3.53
C VAL A 117 1.23 4.08 -2.77
N GLN A 118 1.30 4.13 -1.45
CA GLN A 118 0.14 4.24 -0.57
C GLN A 118 0.41 5.24 0.55
N LYS A 119 -0.66 5.83 1.08
CA LYS A 119 -0.55 6.68 2.27
C LYS A 119 -0.05 5.83 3.43
N TYR A 120 1.02 6.29 4.07
CA TYR A 120 1.53 5.69 5.29
C TYR A 120 0.78 6.30 6.47
N SER A 121 0.05 5.50 7.20
CA SER A 121 -0.51 5.87 8.49
C SER A 121 0.34 5.18 9.56
N ASP A 122 0.90 5.97 10.47
CA ASP A 122 1.44 5.47 11.73
C ASP A 122 0.24 5.02 12.60
N ILE A 123 -0.49 4.00 12.16
CA ILE A 123 -1.37 3.30 13.07
C ILE A 123 -0.42 2.49 13.95
N VAL A 124 0.03 3.10 15.03
CA VAL A 124 0.42 2.33 16.20
C VAL A 124 -0.86 1.62 16.58
N VAL A 125 -0.98 0.34 16.24
CA VAL A 125 -1.98 -0.52 16.84
C VAL A 125 -1.57 -0.58 18.31
N PRO A 126 -2.25 0.16 19.21
CA PRO A 126 -1.91 0.07 20.62
C PRO A 126 -2.28 -1.34 21.01
N PHE A 127 -1.29 -2.09 21.45
CA PHE A 127 -1.49 -3.43 21.96
C PHE A 127 -1.66 -4.56 20.92
N LEU A 128 -0.59 -4.87 20.20
CA LEU A 128 -0.18 -6.25 20.02
C LEU A 128 1.11 -6.39 20.85
N PRO A 129 1.07 -6.99 22.02
CA PRO A 129 2.30 -7.45 22.65
C PRO A 129 2.93 -8.45 21.68
N GLU A 130 4.15 -8.14 21.20
CA GLU A 130 4.90 -9.05 20.31
C GLU A 130 5.29 -10.35 21.02
N ASP A 131 4.95 -10.50 22.31
CA ASP A 131 5.54 -11.53 23.16
C ASP A 131 4.54 -12.52 23.77
N GLU A 132 3.23 -12.46 23.49
CA GLU A 132 2.31 -13.46 24.08
C GLU A 132 1.04 -13.64 23.26
N ILE A 133 1.13 -14.27 22.09
CA ILE A 133 0.05 -15.11 21.65
C ILE A 133 0.41 -16.54 22.10
N GLU A 134 0.22 -16.84 23.38
CA GLU A 134 -0.12 -18.18 23.76
C GLU A 134 -1.46 -18.50 23.03
N ILE A 135 -1.31 -19.12 21.89
CA ILE A 135 -2.45 -19.79 21.25
C ILE A 135 -2.82 -20.86 22.28
N PRO A 136 -3.95 -20.70 23.02
CA PRO A 136 -4.37 -21.80 23.87
C PRO A 136 -4.45 -23.03 22.96
N ASP A 137 -3.79 -24.12 23.35
CA ASP A 137 -3.99 -25.40 22.73
C ASP A 137 -5.50 -25.68 22.83
N LEU A 138 -6.21 -25.27 21.78
CA LEU A 138 -7.54 -25.76 21.51
C LEU A 138 -7.33 -27.23 21.19
N GLU A 139 -7.33 -28.06 22.22
CA GLU A 139 -7.66 -29.47 22.09
C GLU A 139 -9.06 -29.49 21.46
N LEU A 140 -9.08 -29.44 20.13
CA LEU A 140 -10.24 -29.87 19.39
C LEU A 140 -10.40 -31.34 19.77
N GLU A 141 -11.23 -31.60 20.78
CA GLU A 141 -11.78 -32.93 20.97
C GLU A 141 -12.34 -33.36 19.60
N THR A 142 -11.53 -34.12 18.91
CA THR A 142 -11.96 -34.78 17.69
C THR A 142 -13.04 -35.74 18.11
N ASN A 143 -14.27 -35.26 18.01
CA ASN A 143 -15.44 -36.13 18.10
C ASN A 143 -15.32 -37.14 16.96
N ASP A 144 -14.94 -38.37 17.25
CA ASP A 144 -14.63 -39.47 16.35
C ASP A 144 -15.82 -39.94 15.51
N GLY A 145 -16.55 -39.02 14.91
CA GLY A 145 -17.78 -39.28 14.14
C GLY A 145 -17.87 -38.65 12.75
N ALA A 146 -16.89 -37.88 12.28
CA ALA A 146 -16.92 -37.27 10.95
C ALA A 146 -15.76 -37.72 10.08
N SER A 147 -15.78 -38.96 9.68
CA SER A 147 -15.01 -39.53 8.59
C SER A 147 -15.30 -38.74 7.31
N GLY A 148 -14.29 -37.97 6.81
CA GLY A 148 -14.23 -37.65 5.40
C GLY A 148 -14.30 -36.19 4.95
N MET A 149 -14.25 -35.18 5.80
CA MET A 149 -14.25 -33.80 5.34
C MET A 149 -12.83 -33.21 5.43
N THR A 150 -12.12 -33.22 4.30
CA THR A 150 -10.85 -32.49 4.20
C THR A 150 -11.12 -30.99 4.30
N PRO A 151 -10.36 -30.22 5.12
CA PRO A 151 -10.57 -28.80 5.25
C PRO A 151 -10.40 -28.11 3.88
N PHE A 152 -11.32 -27.23 3.53
CA PHE A 152 -11.38 -26.46 2.27
C PHE A 152 -10.01 -25.87 1.83
N TRP A 153 -9.17 -25.45 2.76
CA TRP A 153 -7.84 -24.92 2.44
C TRP A 153 -6.83 -26.00 1.96
N GLN A 154 -7.05 -27.28 2.22
CA GLN A 154 -6.22 -28.37 1.68
C GLN A 154 -6.55 -28.65 0.21
N GLU A 155 -7.79 -28.50 -0.20
CA GLU A 155 -8.19 -28.58 -1.61
C GLU A 155 -7.66 -27.40 -2.42
N LEU A 156 -7.74 -26.16 -1.86
CA LEU A 156 -7.15 -24.97 -2.46
C LEU A 156 -5.63 -25.11 -2.70
N LYS A 157 -4.90 -25.73 -1.79
CA LYS A 157 -3.47 -26.01 -2.00
C LYS A 157 -3.23 -26.97 -3.15
N LYS A 158 -4.05 -28.01 -3.31
CA LYS A 158 -3.91 -28.97 -4.42
C LYS A 158 -4.17 -28.33 -5.77
N ASP A 159 -5.14 -27.43 -5.87
CA ASP A 159 -5.46 -26.72 -7.10
C ASP A 159 -4.38 -25.68 -7.48
N LEU A 160 -3.83 -24.98 -6.51
CA LEU A 160 -2.69 -24.07 -6.72
C LEU A 160 -1.45 -24.83 -7.23
N ILE A 161 -1.16 -26.01 -6.69
CA ILE A 161 -0.02 -26.84 -7.13
C ILE A 161 -0.26 -27.38 -8.55
N LYS A 162 -1.49 -27.75 -8.90
CA LYS A 162 -1.84 -28.18 -10.27
C LYS A 162 -1.68 -27.06 -11.30
N MET A 163 -2.05 -25.85 -10.95
CA MET A 163 -1.89 -24.67 -11.84
C MET A 163 -0.42 -24.32 -12.08
N THR A 164 0.44 -24.47 -11.07
CA THR A 164 1.88 -24.20 -11.22
C THR A 164 2.62 -25.28 -11.99
N THR A 165 2.19 -26.53 -11.94
CA THR A 165 2.79 -27.64 -12.70
C THR A 165 2.34 -27.73 -14.15
N SER A 166 1.16 -27.20 -14.47
CA SER A 166 0.63 -27.17 -15.84
C SER A 166 1.28 -26.09 -16.73
N SER A 167 1.88 -25.04 -16.14
CA SER A 167 2.52 -23.95 -16.89
C SER A 167 3.96 -24.24 -17.33
N GLY A 168 4.51 -25.41 -17.01
CA GLY A 168 5.93 -25.77 -17.24
C GLY A 168 6.21 -26.65 -18.45
N LYS A 169 5.24 -26.95 -19.31
CA LYS A 169 5.44 -27.81 -20.49
C LYS A 169 5.26 -27.04 -21.79
N THR A 170 6.17 -26.13 -22.11
CA THR A 170 6.37 -25.69 -23.51
C THR A 170 7.53 -26.47 -24.08
N THR A 171 7.21 -27.39 -24.94
CA THR A 171 8.09 -28.24 -25.71
C THR A 171 9.03 -27.41 -26.58
N LEU A 172 10.34 -27.55 -26.36
CA LEU A 172 11.38 -27.23 -27.34
C LEU A 172 11.30 -28.27 -28.47
N GLY A 173 10.62 -27.90 -29.56
CA GLY A 173 10.67 -28.63 -30.84
C GLY A 173 11.99 -28.30 -31.54
N LYS A 174 12.80 -29.30 -31.76
CA LYS A 174 13.92 -29.32 -32.69
C LYS A 174 13.42 -29.13 -34.11
N LYS A 175 13.97 -28.17 -34.84
CA LYS A 175 14.42 -28.31 -36.23
C LYS A 175 15.50 -27.27 -36.50
#